data_97522f0058dc8396bd05867b239bffd9
#
_entry.id   97522f0058dc8396bd05867b239bffd9
#
_cell.length_a   1.000
_cell.length_b   1.000
_cell.length_c   1.000
_cell.angle_alpha   90.00
_cell.angle_beta   90.00
_cell.angle_gamma   90.00
#
_symmetry.space_group_name_H-M   'P 1'
#
loop_
_entity.id
_entity.type
_entity.pdbx_description
1 polymer ?
#
loop_
_entity_poly.entity_id
_entity_poly.type
_entity_poly.pdbx_seq_one_letter_code
_entity_poly.pdbx_strand_id
1 'polypeptide(L)'
;MAEYVTRINKEKTDAVNQLKEMFQESADYIFTNYRGLSVSQISELRNKLREEDTALRVVKNRYAKIALKELEQPQVDDLLIGPTAVALPRKEAGPAAKILVEFGKENPVEIKGGIIGGDVFDVLQMEAFSKLPTRDELIAKLMGTMNAPIQNFVYTLNAVPQKLVRVLQAVADKKQEES
;
A
#
# COMPACT_ATOMS: atom_id res chain seq x y z
N MET A 1 -28.99 -26.33 -26.88
CA MET A 1 -28.56 -25.49 -25.74
C MET A 1 -28.93 -24.07 -26.09
N ALA A 2 -29.86 -23.45 -25.38
CA ALA A 2 -30.36 -22.12 -25.68
C ALA A 2 -29.27 -21.11 -25.23
N GLU A 3 -28.68 -20.45 -26.21
CA GLU A 3 -27.79 -19.30 -26.00
C GLU A 3 -28.62 -18.19 -25.34
N TYR A 4 -28.40 -17.97 -24.05
CA TYR A 4 -28.90 -16.81 -23.32
C TYR A 4 -28.23 -15.57 -23.90
N VAL A 5 -28.79 -15.02 -24.97
CA VAL A 5 -28.43 -13.66 -25.42
C VAL A 5 -28.86 -12.69 -24.32
N THR A 6 -27.96 -12.38 -23.41
CA THR A 6 -28.17 -11.36 -22.40
C THR A 6 -28.41 -10.05 -23.15
N ARG A 7 -29.63 -9.52 -23.11
CA ARG A 7 -29.91 -8.16 -23.59
C ARG A 7 -28.92 -7.20 -22.92
N ILE A 8 -27.95 -6.74 -23.72
CA ILE A 8 -27.00 -5.74 -23.30
C ILE A 8 -27.80 -4.44 -23.11
N ASN A 9 -28.15 -4.13 -21.87
CA ASN A 9 -28.90 -2.92 -21.56
C ASN A 9 -27.87 -1.78 -21.57
N LYS A 10 -28.16 -0.68 -22.28
CA LYS A 10 -27.29 0.49 -22.40
C LYS A 10 -26.75 0.95 -21.03
N GLU A 11 -27.60 1.01 -20.01
CA GLU A 11 -27.22 1.35 -18.65
C GLU A 11 -26.13 0.46 -18.04
N LYS A 12 -26.12 -0.83 -18.39
CA LYS A 12 -25.08 -1.77 -17.91
C LYS A 12 -23.76 -1.57 -18.63
N THR A 13 -23.82 -1.27 -19.93
CA THR A 13 -22.63 -0.96 -20.72
C THR A 13 -22.02 0.35 -20.26
N ASP A 14 -22.84 1.38 -20.01
CA ASP A 14 -22.39 2.66 -19.50
C ASP A 14 -21.75 2.52 -18.11
N ALA A 15 -22.33 1.71 -17.22
CA ALA A 15 -21.74 1.45 -15.90
C ALA A 15 -20.40 0.70 -15.99
N VAL A 16 -20.25 -0.24 -16.92
CA VAL A 16 -18.96 -0.93 -17.15
C VAL A 16 -17.93 0.03 -17.74
N ASN A 17 -18.34 0.90 -18.68
CA ASN A 17 -17.44 1.90 -19.28
C ASN A 17 -16.96 2.91 -18.24
N GLN A 18 -17.84 3.42 -17.38
CA GLN A 18 -17.45 4.29 -16.27
C GLN A 18 -16.47 3.60 -15.29
N LEU A 19 -16.66 2.32 -15.00
CA LEU A 19 -15.72 1.57 -14.18
C LEU A 19 -14.37 1.37 -14.88
N LYS A 20 -14.37 1.15 -16.20
CA LYS A 20 -13.13 1.06 -16.98
C LYS A 20 -12.34 2.38 -16.95
N GLU A 21 -13.02 3.50 -17.17
CA GLU A 21 -12.38 4.82 -17.10
C GLU A 21 -11.73 5.04 -15.73
N MET A 22 -12.46 4.72 -14.64
CA MET A 22 -11.91 4.81 -13.29
C MET A 22 -10.73 3.86 -13.04
N PHE A 23 -10.77 2.66 -13.59
CA PHE A 23 -9.67 1.70 -13.51
C PHE A 23 -8.46 2.12 -14.36
N GLN A 24 -8.68 2.75 -15.50
CA GLN A 24 -7.58 3.29 -16.32
C GLN A 24 -6.86 4.49 -15.68
N GLU A 25 -7.57 5.27 -14.86
CA GLU A 25 -6.96 6.39 -14.12
C GLU A 25 -6.01 5.91 -13.00
N SER A 26 -6.14 4.67 -12.55
CA SER A 26 -5.34 4.09 -11.47
C SER A 26 -4.56 2.88 -11.97
N ALA A 27 -3.30 2.77 -11.59
CA ALA A 27 -2.46 1.62 -11.92
C ALA A 27 -2.67 0.45 -10.95
N ASP A 28 -3.12 0.75 -9.73
CA ASP A 28 -3.21 -0.20 -8.62
C ASP A 28 -4.64 -0.29 -8.10
N TYR A 29 -5.02 -1.46 -7.59
CA TYR A 29 -6.36 -1.74 -7.06
C TYR A 29 -6.25 -2.50 -5.75
N ILE A 30 -6.92 -2.02 -4.70
CA ILE A 30 -6.99 -2.72 -3.42
C ILE A 30 -8.44 -3.08 -3.14
N PHE A 31 -8.71 -4.38 -2.98
CA PHE A 31 -10.04 -4.92 -2.73
C PHE A 31 -10.27 -5.09 -1.24
N THR A 32 -11.35 -4.51 -0.72
CA THR A 32 -11.71 -4.54 0.69
C THR A 32 -13.14 -4.99 0.89
N ASN A 33 -13.40 -5.66 2.01
CA ASN A 33 -14.73 -5.98 2.48
C ASN A 33 -15.20 -4.83 3.39
N TYR A 34 -16.33 -4.22 3.06
CA TYR A 34 -16.92 -3.13 3.85
C TYR A 34 -18.09 -3.58 4.73
N ARG A 35 -18.34 -4.89 4.81
CA ARG A 35 -19.45 -5.43 5.58
C ARG A 35 -19.27 -5.14 7.08
N GLY A 36 -20.32 -4.62 7.72
CA GLY A 36 -20.30 -4.30 9.15
C GLY A 36 -19.88 -2.87 9.49
N LEU A 37 -19.47 -2.07 8.49
CA LEU A 37 -19.16 -0.66 8.69
C LEU A 37 -20.44 0.19 8.79
N SER A 38 -20.46 1.13 9.74
CA SER A 38 -21.45 2.20 9.80
C SER A 38 -21.20 3.26 8.72
N VAL A 39 -22.21 4.07 8.42
CA VAL A 39 -22.08 5.15 7.42
C VAL A 39 -21.02 6.19 7.86
N SER A 40 -20.92 6.46 9.17
CA SER A 40 -19.89 7.36 9.71
C SER A 40 -18.49 6.83 9.48
N GLN A 41 -18.24 5.55 9.74
CA GLN A 41 -16.95 4.89 9.53
C GLN A 41 -16.54 4.85 8.06
N ILE A 42 -17.49 4.56 7.15
CA ILE A 42 -17.19 4.62 5.70
C ILE A 42 -16.84 6.04 5.27
N SER A 43 -17.50 7.05 5.83
CA SER A 43 -17.23 8.45 5.51
C SER A 43 -15.85 8.88 6.03
N GLU A 44 -15.50 8.46 7.25
CA GLU A 44 -14.18 8.69 7.84
C GLU A 44 -13.07 8.02 7.01
N LEU A 45 -13.26 6.75 6.65
CA LEU A 45 -12.32 6.03 5.79
C LEU A 45 -12.13 6.73 4.43
N ARG A 46 -13.22 7.20 3.81
CA ARG A 46 -13.14 7.95 2.56
C ARG A 46 -12.37 9.26 2.72
N ASN A 47 -12.52 9.95 3.84
CA ASN A 47 -11.80 11.20 4.07
C ASN A 47 -10.30 10.93 4.24
N LYS A 48 -9.91 9.94 5.05
CA LYS A 48 -8.50 9.53 5.22
C LYS A 48 -7.86 9.09 3.90
N LEU A 49 -8.58 8.32 3.08
CA LEU A 49 -8.09 7.89 1.77
C LEU A 49 -7.99 9.03 0.75
N ARG A 50 -8.86 10.05 0.85
CA ARG A 50 -8.79 11.25 -0.02
C ARG A 50 -7.57 12.11 0.27
N GLU A 51 -7.08 12.15 1.51
CA GLU A 51 -5.85 12.85 1.88
C GLU A 51 -4.64 12.29 1.12
N GLU A 52 -4.69 10.98 0.79
CA GLU A 52 -3.67 10.27 0.02
C GLU A 52 -4.07 10.09 -1.48
N ASP A 53 -4.89 10.97 -2.02
CA ASP A 53 -5.36 10.93 -3.42
C ASP A 53 -5.96 9.57 -3.84
N THR A 54 -6.55 8.83 -2.90
CA THR A 54 -7.13 7.51 -3.14
C THR A 54 -8.66 7.57 -3.14
N ALA A 55 -9.28 7.07 -4.19
CA ALA A 55 -10.74 7.01 -4.29
C ALA A 55 -11.27 5.65 -3.81
N LEU A 56 -12.15 5.65 -2.80
CA LEU A 56 -12.86 4.44 -2.36
C LEU A 56 -14.23 4.35 -3.05
N ARG A 57 -14.43 3.30 -3.85
CA ARG A 57 -15.68 3.04 -4.57
C ARG A 57 -16.24 1.67 -4.25
N VAL A 58 -17.54 1.60 -4.01
CA VAL A 58 -18.26 0.32 -3.93
C VAL A 58 -18.64 -0.09 -5.34
N VAL A 59 -18.20 -1.26 -5.75
CA VAL A 59 -18.42 -1.77 -7.11
C VAL A 59 -19.23 -3.06 -7.10
N LYS A 60 -19.98 -3.27 -8.17
CA LYS A 60 -20.67 -4.53 -8.37
C LYS A 60 -19.69 -5.56 -8.93
N ASN A 61 -19.43 -6.66 -8.22
CA ASN A 61 -18.42 -7.66 -8.57
C ASN A 61 -18.48 -8.10 -10.03
N ARG A 62 -19.70 -8.32 -10.56
CA ARG A 62 -19.88 -8.73 -11.95
C ARG A 62 -19.36 -7.69 -12.96
N TYR A 63 -19.53 -6.40 -12.67
CA TYR A 63 -19.07 -5.34 -13.56
C TYR A 63 -17.56 -5.14 -13.42
N ALA A 64 -17.02 -5.24 -12.20
CA ALA A 64 -15.61 -5.21 -11.96
C ALA A 64 -14.86 -6.35 -12.69
N LYS A 65 -15.40 -7.59 -12.66
CA LYS A 65 -14.83 -8.72 -13.39
C LYS A 65 -14.78 -8.48 -14.90
N ILE A 66 -15.83 -7.90 -15.48
CA ILE A 66 -15.87 -7.60 -16.92
C ILE A 66 -14.86 -6.50 -17.25
N ALA A 67 -14.82 -5.42 -16.46
CA ALA A 67 -13.91 -4.31 -16.68
C ALA A 67 -12.43 -4.73 -16.57
N LEU A 68 -12.06 -5.54 -15.57
CA LEU A 68 -10.71 -6.06 -15.40
C LEU A 68 -10.30 -7.01 -16.53
N LYS A 69 -11.21 -7.87 -17.00
CA LYS A 69 -10.93 -8.74 -18.17
C LYS A 69 -10.66 -7.96 -19.45
N GLU A 70 -11.39 -6.89 -19.68
CA GLU A 70 -11.23 -6.06 -20.86
C GLU A 70 -9.97 -5.14 -20.79
N LEU A 71 -9.45 -4.92 -19.58
CA LEU A 71 -8.18 -4.22 -19.33
C LEU A 71 -6.97 -5.16 -19.29
N GLU A 72 -7.16 -6.45 -19.66
CA GLU A 72 -6.09 -7.47 -19.64
C GLU A 72 -5.39 -7.61 -18.28
N GLN A 73 -6.08 -7.24 -17.19
CA GLN A 73 -5.56 -7.38 -15.84
C GLN A 73 -5.65 -8.84 -15.36
N PRO A 74 -4.81 -9.27 -14.41
CA PRO A 74 -4.84 -10.62 -13.85
C PRO A 74 -6.25 -10.98 -13.35
N GLN A 75 -6.63 -12.25 -13.52
CA GLN A 75 -7.93 -12.72 -13.04
C GLN A 75 -7.92 -12.80 -11.51
N VAL A 76 -8.79 -12.01 -10.88
CA VAL A 76 -8.96 -11.93 -9.42
C VAL A 76 -10.35 -12.39 -9.00
N ASP A 77 -10.80 -13.49 -9.60
CA ASP A 77 -12.16 -14.03 -9.35
C ASP A 77 -12.38 -14.34 -7.86
N ASP A 78 -11.37 -14.80 -7.17
CA ASP A 78 -11.42 -15.16 -5.75
C ASP A 78 -11.53 -13.93 -4.83
N LEU A 79 -10.96 -12.78 -5.23
CA LEU A 79 -11.04 -11.54 -4.45
C LEU A 79 -12.39 -10.83 -4.60
N LEU A 80 -13.11 -11.10 -5.69
CA LEU A 80 -14.41 -10.49 -6.00
C LEU A 80 -15.59 -11.36 -5.55
N ILE A 81 -15.51 -11.92 -4.32
CA ILE A 81 -16.59 -12.70 -3.69
C ILE A 81 -17.19 -11.88 -2.55
N GLY A 82 -18.52 -11.76 -2.49
CA GLY A 82 -19.24 -11.00 -1.44
C GLY A 82 -19.17 -9.49 -1.61
N PRO A 83 -19.47 -8.69 -0.57
CA PRO A 83 -19.43 -7.23 -0.64
C PRO A 83 -18.00 -6.76 -0.85
N THR A 84 -17.78 -5.94 -1.88
CA THR A 84 -16.45 -5.49 -2.27
C THR A 84 -16.45 -4.00 -2.55
N ALA A 85 -15.57 -3.29 -1.85
CA ALA A 85 -15.18 -1.93 -2.18
C ALA A 85 -13.76 -1.97 -2.77
N VAL A 86 -13.50 -1.10 -3.73
CA VAL A 86 -12.20 -0.96 -4.36
C VAL A 86 -11.62 0.39 -4.01
N ALA A 87 -10.43 0.40 -3.45
CA ALA A 87 -9.63 1.60 -3.30
C ALA A 87 -8.73 1.75 -4.53
N LEU A 88 -8.79 2.90 -5.13
CA LEU A 88 -8.12 3.28 -6.37
C LEU A 88 -7.11 4.38 -6.07
N PRO A 89 -5.86 4.05 -5.74
CA PRO A 89 -4.81 5.04 -5.56
C PRO A 89 -4.41 5.64 -6.91
N ARG A 90 -4.31 6.98 -6.97
CA ARG A 90 -3.84 7.68 -8.16
C ARG A 90 -2.33 7.84 -8.22
N LYS A 91 -1.66 7.76 -7.07
CA LYS A 91 -0.21 7.91 -6.96
C LYS A 91 0.43 6.60 -6.51
N GLU A 92 0.45 6.36 -5.22
CA GLU A 92 1.12 5.21 -4.61
C GLU A 92 0.13 4.36 -3.83
N ALA A 93 0.21 3.04 -3.99
CA ALA A 93 -0.64 2.10 -3.26
C ALA A 93 -0.21 1.93 -1.79
N GLY A 94 1.06 2.23 -1.44
CA GLY A 94 1.62 2.03 -0.11
C GLY A 94 0.87 2.76 1.01
N PRO A 95 0.72 4.11 0.95
CA PRO A 95 -0.02 4.87 1.94
C PRO A 95 -1.48 4.42 2.06
N ALA A 96 -2.14 4.15 0.92
CA ALA A 96 -3.51 3.66 0.91
C ALA A 96 -3.66 2.28 1.59
N ALA A 97 -2.74 1.35 1.33
CA ALA A 97 -2.70 0.04 1.99
C ALA A 97 -2.48 0.17 3.50
N LYS A 98 -1.59 1.08 3.92
CA LYS A 98 -1.34 1.35 5.34
C LYS A 98 -2.58 1.86 6.07
N ILE A 99 -3.28 2.84 5.51
CA ILE A 99 -4.52 3.37 6.07
C ILE A 99 -5.58 2.26 6.18
N LEU A 100 -5.73 1.41 5.16
CA LEU A 100 -6.69 0.32 5.16
C LEU A 100 -6.36 -0.74 6.23
N VAL A 101 -5.09 -1.10 6.39
CA VAL A 101 -4.65 -2.05 7.44
C VAL A 101 -4.82 -1.46 8.83
N GLU A 102 -4.47 -0.19 9.05
CA GLU A 102 -4.66 0.50 10.33
C GLU A 102 -6.13 0.62 10.70
N PHE A 103 -6.95 1.00 9.74
CA PHE A 103 -8.39 1.11 9.93
C PHE A 103 -9.05 -0.25 10.18
N GLY A 104 -8.53 -1.32 9.56
CA GLY A 104 -8.99 -2.69 9.79
C GLY A 104 -8.70 -3.24 11.18
N LYS A 105 -7.75 -2.66 11.93
CA LYS A 105 -7.49 -3.03 13.33
C LYS A 105 -8.56 -2.52 14.30
N GLU A 106 -9.15 -1.36 14.00
CA GLU A 106 -10.14 -0.70 14.85
C GLU A 106 -11.57 -1.01 14.40
N ASN A 107 -11.76 -1.34 13.14
CA ASN A 107 -13.07 -1.52 12.52
C ASN A 107 -13.12 -2.84 11.75
N PRO A 108 -14.31 -3.41 11.54
CA PRO A 108 -14.47 -4.69 10.81
C PRO A 108 -14.27 -4.51 9.29
N VAL A 109 -13.11 -3.99 8.89
CA VAL A 109 -12.68 -3.91 7.49
C VAL A 109 -11.65 -5.00 7.24
N GLU A 110 -11.91 -5.86 6.28
CA GLU A 110 -10.98 -6.91 5.88
C GLU A 110 -10.43 -6.58 4.49
N ILE A 111 -9.13 -6.60 4.35
CA ILE A 111 -8.49 -6.54 3.03
C ILE A 111 -8.57 -7.93 2.44
N LYS A 112 -9.08 -8.04 1.22
CA LYS A 112 -9.13 -9.31 0.49
C LYS A 112 -7.87 -9.57 -0.32
N GLY A 113 -7.22 -8.53 -0.75
CA GLY A 113 -6.04 -8.53 -1.59
C GLY A 113 -6.03 -7.31 -2.50
N GLY A 114 -5.14 -7.31 -3.48
CA GLY A 114 -5.03 -6.22 -4.44
C GLY A 114 -4.26 -6.59 -5.70
N ILE A 115 -4.30 -5.69 -6.67
CA ILE A 115 -3.42 -5.74 -7.84
C ILE A 115 -2.53 -4.51 -7.73
N ILE A 116 -1.22 -4.72 -7.66
CA ILE A 116 -0.22 -3.66 -7.56
C ILE A 116 0.84 -3.90 -8.61
N GLY A 117 1.05 -2.92 -9.49
CA GLY A 117 2.01 -3.02 -10.58
C GLY A 117 1.73 -4.16 -11.58
N GLY A 118 0.49 -4.65 -11.65
CA GLY A 118 0.09 -5.77 -12.50
C GLY A 118 0.19 -7.15 -11.85
N ASP A 119 0.70 -7.25 -10.62
CA ASP A 119 0.78 -8.49 -9.85
C ASP A 119 -0.36 -8.60 -8.84
N VAL A 120 -0.87 -9.81 -8.62
CA VAL A 120 -1.92 -10.09 -7.62
C VAL A 120 -1.28 -10.32 -6.27
N PHE A 121 -1.69 -9.53 -5.29
CA PHE A 121 -1.27 -9.62 -3.91
C PHE A 121 -2.37 -10.24 -3.05
N ASP A 122 -2.01 -11.26 -2.28
CA ASP A 122 -2.86 -11.86 -1.28
C ASP A 122 -2.86 -11.04 0.03
N VAL A 123 -3.75 -11.37 0.96
CA VAL A 123 -3.92 -10.68 2.25
C VAL A 123 -2.60 -10.54 3.01
N LEU A 124 -1.83 -11.62 3.13
CA LEU A 124 -0.54 -11.62 3.83
C LEU A 124 0.49 -10.72 3.14
N GLN A 125 0.51 -10.71 1.82
CA GLN A 125 1.38 -9.86 1.03
C GLN A 125 0.98 -8.39 1.16
N MET A 126 -0.33 -8.09 1.19
CA MET A 126 -0.83 -6.74 1.41
C MET A 126 -0.47 -6.20 2.80
N GLU A 127 -0.51 -7.02 3.83
CA GLU A 127 -0.04 -6.64 5.17
C GLU A 127 1.47 -6.35 5.19
N ALA A 128 2.27 -7.16 4.50
CA ALA A 128 3.70 -6.91 4.35
C ALA A 128 3.96 -5.61 3.56
N PHE A 129 3.20 -5.40 2.48
CA PHE A 129 3.28 -4.20 1.65
C PHE A 129 2.93 -2.92 2.44
N SER A 130 1.92 -2.97 3.31
CA SER A 130 1.54 -1.83 4.16
C SER A 130 2.63 -1.38 5.13
N LYS A 131 3.59 -2.25 5.47
CA LYS A 131 4.73 -1.95 6.35
C LYS A 131 5.90 -1.31 5.61
N LEU A 132 5.87 -1.31 4.27
CA LEU A 132 6.93 -0.69 3.47
C LEU A 132 6.86 0.83 3.59
N PRO A 133 8.02 1.51 3.65
CA PRO A 133 8.11 2.96 3.55
C PRO A 133 7.63 3.46 2.17
N THR A 134 7.42 4.75 2.04
CA THR A 134 7.11 5.40 0.76
C THR A 134 8.24 5.17 -0.25
N ARG A 135 7.94 5.37 -1.52
CA ARG A 135 8.92 5.20 -2.61
C ARG A 135 10.15 6.07 -2.42
N ASP A 136 9.94 7.32 -2.01
CA ASP A 136 11.04 8.27 -1.77
C ASP A 136 11.91 7.84 -0.59
N GLU A 137 11.32 7.32 0.48
CA GLU A 137 12.05 6.77 1.63
C GLU A 137 12.82 5.50 1.24
N LEU A 138 12.26 4.64 0.38
CA LEU A 138 12.97 3.47 -0.13
C LEU A 138 14.17 3.86 -0.99
N ILE A 139 14.04 4.87 -1.84
CA ILE A 139 15.14 5.40 -2.65
C ILE A 139 16.21 6.02 -1.72
N ALA A 140 15.81 6.81 -0.72
CA ALA A 140 16.73 7.37 0.24
C ALA A 140 17.50 6.28 1.02
N LYS A 141 16.82 5.22 1.43
CA LYS A 141 17.43 4.06 2.09
C LYS A 141 18.40 3.32 1.17
N LEU A 142 18.01 3.13 -0.10
CA LEU A 142 18.91 2.55 -1.10
C LEU A 142 20.18 3.38 -1.29
N MET A 143 20.04 4.69 -1.47
CA MET A 143 21.18 5.61 -1.58
C MET A 143 22.07 5.57 -0.34
N GLY A 144 21.47 5.52 0.86
CA GLY A 144 22.19 5.36 2.13
C GLY A 144 22.99 4.06 2.18
N THR A 145 22.39 2.93 1.77
CA THR A 145 23.10 1.63 1.75
C THR A 145 24.23 1.59 0.72
N MET A 146 24.07 2.25 -0.43
CA MET A 146 25.15 2.37 -1.42
C MET A 146 26.32 3.20 -0.92
N ASN A 147 26.07 4.23 -0.12
CA ASN A 147 27.11 5.07 0.49
C ASN A 147 27.73 4.46 1.76
N ALA A 148 27.08 3.49 2.39
CA ALA A 148 27.52 2.88 3.63
C ALA A 148 28.96 2.32 3.59
N PRO A 149 29.43 1.65 2.53
CA PRO A 149 30.81 1.15 2.47
C PRO A 149 31.85 2.27 2.57
N ILE A 150 31.61 3.40 1.89
CA ILE A 150 32.49 4.57 1.92
C ILE A 150 32.51 5.22 3.30
N GLN A 151 31.33 5.39 3.89
CA GLN A 151 31.18 5.93 5.24
C GLN A 151 31.88 5.03 6.28
N ASN A 152 31.69 3.71 6.20
CA ASN A 152 32.34 2.77 7.10
C ASN A 152 33.87 2.81 6.96
N PHE A 153 34.40 2.98 5.76
CA PHE A 153 35.80 3.15 5.53
C PHE A 153 36.35 4.41 6.24
N VAL A 154 35.67 5.55 6.10
CA VAL A 154 36.01 6.79 6.78
C VAL A 154 35.92 6.63 8.30
N TYR A 155 34.89 5.97 8.82
CA TYR A 155 34.75 5.69 10.26
C TYR A 155 35.88 4.81 10.79
N THR A 156 36.29 3.78 10.04
CA THR A 156 37.41 2.94 10.48
C THR A 156 38.74 3.69 10.54
N LEU A 157 39.00 4.59 9.59
CA LEU A 157 40.17 5.45 9.61
C LEU A 157 40.16 6.41 10.82
N ASN A 158 39.01 6.98 11.14
CA ASN A 158 38.85 7.89 12.29
C ASN A 158 38.76 7.15 13.62
N ALA A 159 38.51 5.85 13.65
CA ALA A 159 38.36 5.09 14.90
C ALA A 159 39.63 5.02 15.72
N VAL A 160 40.81 4.95 15.07
CA VAL A 160 42.11 4.83 15.76
C VAL A 160 42.41 6.07 16.58
N PRO A 161 42.45 7.32 16.02
CA PRO A 161 42.67 8.51 16.82
C PRO A 161 41.57 8.76 17.87
N GLN A 162 40.33 8.47 17.56
CA GLN A 162 39.21 8.59 18.52
C GLN A 162 39.37 7.66 19.73
N LYS A 163 39.80 6.42 19.52
CA LYS A 163 40.08 5.48 20.63
C LYS A 163 41.17 6.01 21.55
N LEU A 164 42.23 6.57 20.99
CA LEU A 164 43.32 7.18 21.78
C LEU A 164 42.79 8.33 22.65
N VAL A 165 42.03 9.25 22.07
CA VAL A 165 41.45 10.38 22.81
C VAL A 165 40.54 9.91 23.93
N ARG A 166 39.71 8.91 23.69
CA ARG A 166 38.81 8.33 24.72
C ARG A 166 39.59 7.70 25.88
N VAL A 167 40.67 7.00 25.57
CA VAL A 167 41.54 6.43 26.65
C VAL A 167 42.19 7.53 27.47
N LEU A 168 42.69 8.59 26.86
CA LEU A 168 43.27 9.73 27.56
C LEU A 168 42.24 10.46 28.42
N GLN A 169 41.03 10.65 27.92
CA GLN A 169 39.90 11.20 28.69
C GLN A 169 39.56 10.33 29.89
N ALA A 170 39.40 9.02 29.69
CA ALA A 170 39.10 8.10 30.80
C ALA A 170 40.20 8.07 31.88
N VAL A 171 41.47 8.25 31.50
CA VAL A 171 42.57 8.36 32.46
C VAL A 171 42.52 9.71 33.21
N ALA A 172 42.16 10.80 32.51
CA ALA A 172 42.00 12.10 33.13
C ALA A 172 40.84 12.11 34.14
N ASP A 173 39.70 11.54 33.74
CA ASP A 173 38.52 11.44 34.62
C ASP A 173 38.81 10.63 35.89
N LYS A 174 39.47 9.47 35.76
CA LYS A 174 39.89 8.68 36.92
C LYS A 174 40.84 9.45 37.88
N LYS A 175 41.78 10.24 37.34
CA LYS A 175 42.66 11.06 38.19
C LYS A 175 41.92 12.18 38.90
N GLN A 176 40.83 12.69 38.34
CA GLN A 176 39.98 13.68 38.99
C GLN A 176 39.09 13.09 40.10
N GLU A 177 38.69 11.84 39.95
CA GLU A 177 37.91 11.12 40.97
C GLU A 177 38.74 10.65 42.15
N GLU A 178 40.09 10.49 41.98
CA GLU A 178 41.01 10.08 43.01
C GLU A 178 41.68 11.28 43.79
N SER A 179 41.35 12.52 43.39
CA SER A 179 41.84 13.74 44.03
C SER A 179 40.77 14.43 44.86
#